data_b561e5a1298fb9cdb91b3d195470a206
#
_entry.id   b561e5a1298fb9cdb91b3d195470a206
#
_cell.length_a   1.000
_cell.length_b   1.000
_cell.length_c   1.000
_cell.angle_alpha   90.00
_cell.angle_beta   90.00
_cell.angle_gamma   90.00
#
_symmetry.space_group_name_H-M   'P 1'
#
loop_
_entity.id
_entity.type
_entity.pdbx_description
1 polymer ?
#
loop_
_entity_poly.entity_id
_entity_poly.type
_entity_poly.pdbx_seq_one_letter_code
_entity_poly.pdbx_strand_id
1 'polypeptide(L)'
;MTQSRALVAAAVVAGSLYLVGAVALGTPPKSTDSPAQVVAWLRDHSDSVRLYAWTLTFGTLAFATLAGIVRGLLPAPYRDVFMLGAAAFIVETAIQGWLWAGLALHPDTLNPATARTVLDVATFWGPILTGATTTMIGAVTALGLLRPSPIPRWLVLIGAVAFIEQAIETITVFSTQGFTAPGGDMNILLGAGLTAIWLIALVVWAASRLSAARQAA
;
A
#
# COMPACT_ATOMS: atom_id res chain seq x y z
N MET A 1 -0.05 7.29 -26.47
CA MET A 1 0.24 7.91 -25.13
C MET A 1 1.70 7.65 -24.81
N THR A 2 2.46 8.65 -24.32
CA THR A 2 3.87 8.44 -23.93
C THR A 2 3.97 7.68 -22.62
N GLN A 3 5.08 6.93 -22.40
CA GLN A 3 5.29 6.20 -21.14
C GLN A 3 5.22 7.11 -19.91
N SER A 4 5.74 8.35 -19.98
CA SER A 4 5.63 9.32 -18.88
C SER A 4 4.19 9.69 -18.57
N ARG A 5 3.34 9.90 -19.58
CA ARG A 5 1.91 10.16 -19.37
C ARG A 5 1.18 8.94 -18.82
N ALA A 6 1.53 7.74 -19.29
CA ALA A 6 0.97 6.49 -18.77
C ALA A 6 1.30 6.29 -17.29
N LEU A 7 2.57 6.55 -16.90
CA LEU A 7 3.02 6.48 -15.51
C LEU A 7 2.23 7.43 -14.61
N VAL A 8 2.14 8.71 -15.01
CA VAL A 8 1.41 9.73 -14.23
C VAL A 8 -0.07 9.38 -14.14
N ALA A 9 -0.69 8.97 -15.24
CA ALA A 9 -2.10 8.56 -15.24
C ALA A 9 -2.34 7.36 -14.31
N ALA A 10 -1.49 6.33 -14.37
CA ALA A 10 -1.58 5.17 -13.47
C ALA A 10 -1.41 5.56 -12.00
N ALA A 11 -0.47 6.46 -11.69
CA ALA A 11 -0.24 6.95 -10.33
C ALA A 11 -1.44 7.75 -9.81
N VAL A 12 -2.01 8.65 -10.64
CA VAL A 12 -3.20 9.44 -10.26
C VAL A 12 -4.40 8.52 -10.04
N VAL A 13 -4.64 7.57 -10.95
CA VAL A 13 -5.76 6.62 -10.81
C VAL A 13 -5.60 5.75 -9.58
N ALA A 14 -4.42 5.16 -9.35
CA ALA A 14 -4.17 4.35 -8.16
C ALA A 14 -4.34 5.16 -6.88
N GLY A 15 -3.70 6.33 -6.77
CA GLY A 15 -3.77 7.20 -5.60
C GLY A 15 -5.19 7.68 -5.31
N SER A 16 -5.95 8.09 -6.36
CA SER A 16 -7.34 8.53 -6.20
C SER A 16 -8.24 7.39 -5.73
N LEU A 17 -8.09 6.18 -6.29
CA LEU A 17 -8.91 5.03 -5.89
C LEU A 17 -8.61 4.60 -4.45
N TYR A 18 -7.34 4.53 -4.04
CA TYR A 18 -6.99 4.23 -2.65
C TYR A 18 -7.52 5.29 -1.68
N LEU A 19 -7.41 6.58 -2.04
CA LEU A 19 -7.93 7.66 -1.21
C LEU A 19 -9.47 7.61 -1.10
N VAL A 20 -10.17 7.44 -2.22
CA VAL A 20 -11.65 7.30 -2.23
C VAL A 20 -12.09 6.12 -1.38
N GLY A 21 -11.42 4.98 -1.53
CA GLY A 21 -11.69 3.80 -0.72
C GLY A 21 -11.46 4.03 0.77
N ALA A 22 -10.33 4.60 1.14
CA ALA A 22 -10.01 4.91 2.54
C ALA A 22 -11.01 5.90 3.16
N VAL A 23 -11.41 6.94 2.42
CA VAL A 23 -12.41 7.92 2.87
C VAL A 23 -13.78 7.26 3.00
N ALA A 24 -14.17 6.40 2.06
CA ALA A 24 -15.45 5.68 2.10
C ALA A 24 -15.52 4.70 3.27
N LEU A 25 -14.43 3.98 3.55
CA LEU A 25 -14.35 3.06 4.68
C LEU A 25 -14.47 3.80 6.02
N GLY A 26 -13.97 5.02 6.11
CA GLY A 26 -13.95 5.80 7.33
C GLY A 26 -13.06 5.17 8.42
N THR A 27 -13.59 5.13 9.65
CA THR A 27 -12.85 4.54 10.78
C THR A 27 -13.36 3.12 11.05
N PRO A 28 -12.60 2.08 10.69
CA PRO A 28 -12.98 0.71 10.98
C PRO A 28 -12.91 0.40 12.47
N PRO A 29 -13.58 -0.67 12.94
CA PRO A 29 -13.50 -1.12 14.33
C PRO A 29 -12.06 -1.38 14.77
N LYS A 30 -11.74 -0.96 15.98
CA LYS A 30 -10.41 -1.15 16.59
C LYS A 30 -10.23 -2.60 17.04
N SER A 31 -8.99 -3.00 17.27
CA SER A 31 -8.66 -4.31 17.83
C SER A 31 -9.27 -4.56 19.21
N THR A 32 -9.61 -3.51 19.95
CA THR A 32 -10.23 -3.56 21.27
C THR A 32 -11.77 -3.66 21.25
N ASP A 33 -12.41 -3.45 20.09
CA ASP A 33 -13.87 -3.49 20.00
C ASP A 33 -14.38 -4.93 20.10
N SER A 34 -15.53 -5.11 20.75
CA SER A 34 -16.12 -6.42 20.91
C SER A 34 -16.61 -7.02 19.58
N PRO A 35 -16.68 -8.35 19.45
CA PRO A 35 -17.21 -8.98 18.23
C PRO A 35 -18.61 -8.49 17.83
N ALA A 36 -19.46 -8.16 18.80
CA ALA A 36 -20.81 -7.62 18.54
C ALA A 36 -20.74 -6.21 17.93
N GLN A 37 -19.82 -5.36 18.40
CA GLN A 37 -19.60 -4.03 17.83
C GLN A 37 -19.07 -4.12 16.39
N VAL A 38 -18.21 -5.09 16.10
CA VAL A 38 -17.74 -5.34 14.73
C VAL A 38 -18.88 -5.65 13.78
N VAL A 39 -19.77 -6.57 14.17
CA VAL A 39 -20.94 -6.94 13.34
C VAL A 39 -21.88 -5.75 13.17
N ALA A 40 -22.17 -5.00 14.23
CA ALA A 40 -23.00 -3.81 14.14
C ALA A 40 -22.41 -2.79 13.15
N TRP A 41 -21.11 -2.50 13.26
CA TRP A 41 -20.42 -1.60 12.35
C TRP A 41 -20.48 -2.08 10.89
N LEU A 42 -20.27 -3.39 10.63
CA LEU A 42 -20.33 -3.99 9.30
C LEU A 42 -21.73 -3.89 8.68
N ARG A 43 -22.81 -4.01 9.49
CA ARG A 43 -24.19 -3.80 9.03
C ARG A 43 -24.40 -2.37 8.55
N ASP A 44 -23.94 -1.41 9.36
CA ASP A 44 -24.17 0.01 9.10
C ASP A 44 -23.29 0.52 7.92
N HIS A 45 -22.16 -0.16 7.64
CA HIS A 45 -21.16 0.31 6.67
C HIS A 45 -20.94 -0.68 5.50
N SER A 46 -21.81 -1.65 5.28
CA SER A 46 -21.60 -2.71 4.27
C SER A 46 -21.33 -2.17 2.87
N ASP A 47 -22.04 -1.12 2.43
CA ASP A 47 -21.83 -0.51 1.11
C ASP A 47 -20.50 0.26 1.02
N SER A 48 -20.11 0.93 2.08
CA SER A 48 -18.80 1.58 2.19
C SER A 48 -17.66 0.57 2.12
N VAL A 49 -17.80 -0.56 2.80
CA VAL A 49 -16.83 -1.67 2.78
C VAL A 49 -16.74 -2.28 1.37
N ARG A 50 -17.86 -2.47 0.68
CA ARG A 50 -17.87 -2.96 -0.71
C ARG A 50 -17.20 -1.96 -1.66
N LEU A 51 -17.47 -0.66 -1.49
CA LEU A 51 -16.81 0.38 -2.26
C LEU A 51 -15.31 0.38 -2.02
N TYR A 52 -14.88 0.25 -0.76
CA TYR A 52 -13.47 0.11 -0.41
C TYR A 52 -12.82 -1.09 -1.12
N ALA A 53 -13.41 -2.28 -1.03
CA ALA A 53 -12.89 -3.47 -1.70
C ALA A 53 -12.82 -3.30 -3.23
N TRP A 54 -13.82 -2.65 -3.82
CA TRP A 54 -13.84 -2.34 -5.25
C TRP A 54 -12.71 -1.37 -5.64
N THR A 55 -12.55 -0.29 -4.89
CA THR A 55 -11.48 0.70 -5.16
C THR A 55 -10.09 0.13 -4.95
N LEU A 56 -9.88 -0.74 -3.95
CA LEU A 56 -8.63 -1.49 -3.78
C LEU A 56 -8.29 -2.31 -5.03
N THR A 57 -9.28 -3.02 -5.58
CA THR A 57 -9.07 -3.87 -6.77
C THR A 57 -8.57 -3.05 -7.96
N PHE A 58 -9.26 -1.98 -8.31
CA PHE A 58 -8.88 -1.15 -9.45
C PHE A 58 -7.63 -0.29 -9.18
N GLY A 59 -7.46 0.17 -7.95
CA GLY A 59 -6.24 0.85 -7.51
C GLY A 59 -5.01 -0.05 -7.67
N THR A 60 -5.14 -1.32 -7.32
CA THR A 60 -4.08 -2.32 -7.45
C THR A 60 -3.73 -2.60 -8.92
N LEU A 61 -4.71 -2.66 -9.83
CA LEU A 61 -4.45 -2.78 -11.27
C LEU A 61 -3.69 -1.57 -11.83
N ALA A 62 -4.09 -0.37 -11.42
CA ALA A 62 -3.37 0.85 -11.80
C ALA A 62 -1.94 0.87 -11.23
N PHE A 63 -1.78 0.44 -9.97
CA PHE A 63 -0.46 0.29 -9.34
C PHE A 63 0.43 -0.73 -10.07
N ALA A 64 -0.11 -1.87 -10.52
CA ALA A 64 0.63 -2.85 -11.31
C ALA A 64 1.21 -2.23 -12.60
N THR A 65 0.43 -1.37 -13.27
CA THR A 65 0.89 -0.62 -14.46
C THR A 65 2.04 0.33 -14.10
N LEU A 66 1.90 1.09 -13.00
CA LEU A 66 2.95 1.96 -12.48
C LEU A 66 4.23 1.17 -12.18
N ALA A 67 4.12 0.08 -11.44
CA ALA A 67 5.25 -0.76 -11.04
C ALA A 67 5.99 -1.34 -12.26
N GLY A 68 5.24 -1.79 -13.28
CA GLY A 68 5.81 -2.28 -14.53
C GLY A 68 6.62 -1.21 -15.28
N ILE A 69 6.15 0.03 -15.33
CA ILE A 69 6.89 1.15 -15.96
C ILE A 69 8.15 1.49 -15.15
N VAL A 70 8.04 1.60 -13.82
CA VAL A 70 9.18 1.89 -12.93
C VAL A 70 10.25 0.79 -13.06
N ARG A 71 9.85 -0.48 -13.10
CA ARG A 71 10.76 -1.61 -13.33
C ARG A 71 11.65 -1.39 -14.54
N GLY A 72 11.09 -0.87 -15.63
CA GLY A 72 11.84 -0.58 -16.88
C GLY A 72 12.95 0.47 -16.73
N LEU A 73 12.94 1.27 -15.66
CA LEU A 73 13.93 2.31 -15.37
C LEU A 73 15.04 1.84 -14.43
N LEU A 74 14.87 0.70 -13.80
CA LEU A 74 15.81 0.14 -12.82
C LEU A 74 16.71 -0.92 -13.49
N PRO A 75 18.03 -0.93 -13.20
CA PRO A 75 18.92 -1.99 -13.65
C PRO A 75 18.72 -3.27 -12.84
N ALA A 76 19.11 -4.44 -13.39
CA ALA A 76 19.23 -5.66 -12.60
C ALA A 76 20.39 -5.52 -11.57
N PRO A 77 20.30 -6.15 -10.39
CA PRO A 77 19.18 -6.97 -9.90
C PRO A 77 18.04 -6.15 -9.26
N TYR A 78 18.19 -4.83 -9.08
CA TYR A 78 17.26 -3.96 -8.33
C TYR A 78 15.84 -3.94 -8.91
N ARG A 79 15.71 -3.99 -10.25
CA ARG A 79 14.40 -4.09 -10.91
C ARG A 79 13.63 -5.35 -10.52
N ASP A 80 14.36 -6.45 -10.29
CA ASP A 80 13.74 -7.73 -9.99
C ASP A 80 13.32 -7.80 -8.52
N VAL A 81 14.16 -7.27 -7.60
CA VAL A 81 13.82 -7.09 -6.19
C VAL A 81 12.62 -6.14 -6.03
N PHE A 82 12.62 -5.01 -6.74
CA PHE A 82 11.49 -4.08 -6.75
C PHE A 82 10.19 -4.76 -7.19
N MET A 83 10.25 -5.58 -8.26
CA MET A 83 9.06 -6.29 -8.76
C MET A 83 8.59 -7.39 -7.82
N LEU A 84 9.47 -8.07 -7.10
CA LEU A 84 9.06 -9.02 -6.06
C LEU A 84 8.26 -8.33 -4.97
N GLY A 85 8.73 -7.17 -4.48
CA GLY A 85 7.98 -6.36 -3.53
C GLY A 85 6.65 -5.87 -4.09
N ALA A 86 6.64 -5.37 -5.33
CA ALA A 86 5.41 -4.91 -5.98
C ALA A 86 4.40 -6.05 -6.20
N ALA A 87 4.86 -7.24 -6.59
CA ALA A 87 3.99 -8.40 -6.75
C ALA A 87 3.39 -8.85 -5.42
N ALA A 88 4.20 -8.90 -4.35
CA ALA A 88 3.73 -9.19 -3.00
C ALA A 88 2.66 -8.17 -2.58
N PHE A 89 2.93 -6.88 -2.70
CA PHE A 89 1.98 -5.82 -2.40
C PHE A 89 0.65 -5.97 -3.14
N ILE A 90 0.69 -6.31 -4.44
CA ILE A 90 -0.51 -6.55 -5.26
C ILE A 90 -1.31 -7.73 -4.72
N VAL A 91 -0.66 -8.85 -4.41
CA VAL A 91 -1.33 -10.06 -3.91
C VAL A 91 -1.94 -9.81 -2.53
N GLU A 92 -1.20 -9.19 -1.63
CA GLU A 92 -1.65 -8.89 -0.26
C GLU A 92 -2.83 -7.92 -0.26
N THR A 93 -2.77 -6.86 -1.08
CA THR A 93 -3.88 -5.92 -1.23
C THR A 93 -5.13 -6.59 -1.82
N ALA A 94 -4.96 -7.52 -2.77
CA ALA A 94 -6.07 -8.29 -3.31
C ALA A 94 -6.71 -9.21 -2.25
N ILE A 95 -5.90 -9.90 -1.47
CA ILE A 95 -6.38 -10.75 -0.35
C ILE A 95 -7.14 -9.90 0.67
N GLN A 96 -6.59 -8.75 1.03
CA GLN A 96 -7.24 -7.80 1.93
C GLN A 96 -8.61 -7.36 1.39
N GLY A 97 -8.68 -6.99 0.10
CA GLY A 97 -9.93 -6.64 -0.56
C GLY A 97 -10.96 -7.77 -0.52
N TRP A 98 -10.55 -9.01 -0.69
CA TRP A 98 -11.45 -10.17 -0.59
C TRP A 98 -11.98 -10.39 0.83
N LEU A 99 -11.14 -10.24 1.83
CA LEU A 99 -11.57 -10.36 3.24
C LEU A 99 -12.60 -9.28 3.59
N TRP A 100 -12.35 -8.03 3.22
CA TRP A 100 -13.31 -6.95 3.42
C TRP A 100 -14.61 -7.17 2.65
N ALA A 101 -14.54 -7.57 1.38
CA ALA A 101 -15.72 -7.88 0.57
C ALA A 101 -16.55 -9.02 1.17
N GLY A 102 -15.87 -10.08 1.63
CA GLY A 102 -16.52 -11.23 2.28
C GLY A 102 -17.26 -10.84 3.57
N LEU A 103 -16.67 -9.98 4.39
CA LEU A 103 -17.30 -9.45 5.60
C LEU A 103 -18.57 -8.62 5.29
N ALA A 104 -18.57 -7.89 4.16
CA ALA A 104 -19.69 -7.05 3.76
C ALA A 104 -20.80 -7.79 2.99
N LEU A 105 -20.60 -9.08 2.64
CA LEU A 105 -21.52 -9.79 1.76
C LEU A 105 -22.85 -10.11 2.45
N HIS A 106 -22.79 -10.64 3.67
CA HIS A 106 -23.96 -11.04 4.46
C HIS A 106 -23.82 -10.61 5.93
N PRO A 107 -23.78 -9.28 6.22
CA PRO A 107 -23.47 -8.79 7.56
C PRO A 107 -24.50 -9.21 8.61
N ASP A 108 -25.78 -9.44 8.21
CA ASP A 108 -26.86 -9.82 9.13
C ASP A 108 -26.74 -11.25 9.67
N THR A 109 -26.06 -12.13 8.95
CA THR A 109 -25.90 -13.55 9.30
C THR A 109 -24.50 -13.88 9.81
N LEU A 110 -23.61 -12.90 9.93
CA LEU A 110 -22.25 -13.11 10.40
C LEU A 110 -22.22 -13.58 11.87
N ASN A 111 -21.49 -14.66 12.12
CA ASN A 111 -21.11 -15.01 13.48
C ASN A 111 -20.13 -13.96 14.03
N PRO A 112 -20.41 -13.34 15.19
CA PRO A 112 -19.58 -12.26 15.71
C PRO A 112 -18.10 -12.64 15.93
N ALA A 113 -17.82 -13.84 16.45
CA ALA A 113 -16.45 -14.29 16.66
C ALA A 113 -15.70 -14.47 15.33
N THR A 114 -16.36 -15.04 14.32
CA THR A 114 -15.80 -15.18 12.98
C THR A 114 -15.56 -13.82 12.34
N ALA A 115 -16.51 -12.89 12.42
CA ALA A 115 -16.39 -11.54 11.91
C ALA A 115 -15.17 -10.81 12.52
N ARG A 116 -14.97 -10.92 13.84
CA ARG A 116 -13.83 -10.36 14.55
C ARG A 116 -12.51 -10.93 14.04
N THR A 117 -12.40 -12.27 13.96
CA THR A 117 -11.18 -12.93 13.49
C THR A 117 -10.83 -12.54 12.05
N VAL A 118 -11.82 -12.52 11.16
CA VAL A 118 -11.57 -12.12 9.75
C VAL A 118 -11.17 -10.65 9.66
N LEU A 119 -11.81 -9.77 10.45
CA LEU A 119 -11.45 -8.38 10.50
C LEU A 119 -10.03 -8.18 11.03
N ASP A 120 -9.63 -8.90 12.07
CA ASP A 120 -8.26 -8.85 12.59
C ASP A 120 -7.24 -9.21 11.51
N VAL A 121 -7.50 -10.26 10.74
CA VAL A 121 -6.65 -10.65 9.61
C VAL A 121 -6.64 -9.58 8.52
N ALA A 122 -7.80 -9.00 8.19
CA ALA A 122 -7.93 -7.98 7.16
C ALA A 122 -7.25 -6.65 7.52
N THR A 123 -7.13 -6.35 8.82
CA THR A 123 -6.46 -5.12 9.32
C THR A 123 -5.02 -5.36 9.76
N PHE A 124 -4.57 -6.61 9.76
CA PHE A 124 -3.21 -6.97 10.15
C PHE A 124 -2.22 -6.65 9.04
N TRP A 125 -1.80 -5.39 8.96
CA TRP A 125 -0.88 -4.87 7.93
C TRP A 125 0.59 -5.04 8.30
N GLY A 126 0.88 -5.68 9.40
CA GLY A 126 2.20 -5.83 9.99
C GLY A 126 3.25 -6.45 9.05
N PRO A 127 3.95 -7.52 9.46
CA PRO A 127 5.20 -7.92 8.83
C PRO A 127 5.12 -8.23 7.33
N ILE A 128 3.95 -8.61 6.81
CA ILE A 128 3.83 -9.06 5.42
C ILE A 128 3.69 -7.86 4.48
N LEU A 129 2.68 -7.00 4.67
CA LEU A 129 2.48 -5.84 3.80
C LEU A 129 3.64 -4.85 3.90
N THR A 130 4.13 -4.57 5.11
CA THR A 130 5.34 -3.77 5.31
C THR A 130 6.57 -4.44 4.70
N GLY A 131 6.64 -5.77 4.68
CA GLY A 131 7.69 -6.51 3.99
C GLY A 131 7.70 -6.26 2.48
N ALA A 132 6.53 -6.21 1.86
CA ALA A 132 6.39 -5.91 0.44
C ALA A 132 6.82 -4.47 0.10
N THR A 133 6.32 -3.48 0.84
CA THR A 133 6.68 -2.07 0.66
C THR A 133 8.14 -1.81 0.98
N THR A 134 8.66 -2.36 2.06
CA THR A 134 10.09 -2.29 2.46
C THR A 134 11.00 -2.85 1.37
N THR A 135 10.60 -3.95 0.71
CA THR A 135 11.36 -4.55 -0.39
C THR A 135 11.45 -3.59 -1.59
N MET A 136 10.34 -2.95 -1.98
CA MET A 136 10.34 -1.96 -3.05
C MET A 136 11.20 -0.74 -2.71
N ILE A 137 11.00 -0.17 -1.53
CA ILE A 137 11.74 0.99 -1.02
C ILE A 137 13.22 0.68 -0.94
N GLY A 138 13.56 -0.48 -0.36
CA GLY A 138 14.92 -0.96 -0.19
C GLY A 138 15.66 -1.13 -1.51
N ALA A 139 15.03 -1.69 -2.54
CA ALA A 139 15.63 -1.85 -3.86
C ALA A 139 16.04 -0.50 -4.47
N VAL A 140 15.15 0.49 -4.45
CA VAL A 140 15.43 1.83 -5.00
C VAL A 140 16.47 2.58 -4.16
N THR A 141 16.35 2.51 -2.84
CA THR A 141 17.26 3.17 -1.91
C THR A 141 18.68 2.59 -2.01
N ALA A 142 18.81 1.25 -2.02
CA ALA A 142 20.09 0.59 -2.15
C ALA A 142 20.78 0.92 -3.48
N LEU A 143 20.04 0.93 -4.60
CA LEU A 143 20.57 1.40 -5.88
C LEU A 143 21.06 2.85 -5.78
N GLY A 144 20.34 3.70 -5.05
CA GLY A 144 20.70 5.10 -4.85
C GLY A 144 21.97 5.33 -4.03
N LEU A 145 22.37 4.37 -3.19
CA LEU A 145 23.60 4.42 -2.40
C LEU A 145 24.84 4.07 -3.23
N LEU A 146 24.68 3.37 -4.36
CA LEU A 146 25.80 3.07 -5.27
C LEU A 146 26.30 4.33 -5.97
N ARG A 147 27.51 4.25 -6.51
CA ARG A 147 28.12 5.32 -7.32
C ARG A 147 28.76 4.72 -8.57
N PRO A 148 28.41 5.19 -9.75
CA PRO A 148 27.36 6.17 -10.09
C PRO A 148 25.95 5.57 -9.94
N SER A 149 24.95 6.42 -9.59
CA SER A 149 23.57 6.00 -9.45
C SER A 149 22.61 6.88 -10.28
N PRO A 150 21.58 6.28 -10.91
CA PRO A 150 20.52 7.04 -11.57
C PRO A 150 19.52 7.65 -10.57
N ILE A 151 19.55 7.24 -9.30
CA ILE A 151 18.64 7.68 -8.24
C ILE A 151 19.20 8.95 -7.58
N PRO A 152 18.44 10.05 -7.53
CA PRO A 152 18.90 11.29 -6.91
C PRO A 152 18.92 11.17 -5.38
N ARG A 153 19.81 11.94 -4.73
CA ARG A 153 20.01 11.91 -3.28
C ARG A 153 18.73 12.17 -2.47
N TRP A 154 17.87 13.07 -2.95
CA TRP A 154 16.62 13.39 -2.27
C TRP A 154 15.66 12.17 -2.20
N LEU A 155 15.59 11.36 -3.26
CA LEU A 155 14.78 10.15 -3.28
C LEU A 155 15.38 9.06 -2.39
N VAL A 156 16.72 8.96 -2.32
CA VAL A 156 17.41 8.07 -1.37
C VAL A 156 17.08 8.44 0.08
N LEU A 157 17.08 9.74 0.40
CA LEU A 157 16.78 10.20 1.77
C LEU A 157 15.33 9.87 2.15
N ILE A 158 14.36 10.19 1.28
CA ILE A 158 12.95 9.85 1.52
C ILE A 158 12.80 8.33 1.65
N GLY A 159 13.45 7.56 0.77
CA GLY A 159 13.42 6.10 0.82
C GLY A 159 14.05 5.54 2.09
N ALA A 160 15.15 6.10 2.58
CA ALA A 160 15.77 5.66 3.82
C ALA A 160 14.87 5.90 5.04
N VAL A 161 14.21 7.06 5.12
CA VAL A 161 13.26 7.36 6.20
C VAL A 161 12.07 6.39 6.15
N ALA A 162 11.47 6.19 4.97
CA ALA A 162 10.35 5.28 4.79
C ALA A 162 10.77 3.82 5.10
N PHE A 163 11.96 3.40 4.70
CA PHE A 163 12.49 2.06 4.97
C PHE A 163 12.65 1.79 6.47
N ILE A 164 13.21 2.75 7.21
CA ILE A 164 13.41 2.62 8.66
C ILE A 164 12.06 2.55 9.36
N GLU A 165 11.13 3.40 8.98
CA GLU A 165 9.78 3.40 9.56
C GLU A 165 9.07 2.07 9.31
N GLN A 166 9.06 1.58 8.08
CA GLN A 166 8.46 0.30 7.72
C GLN A 166 9.10 -0.87 8.48
N ALA A 167 10.40 -0.84 8.69
CA ALA A 167 11.09 -1.85 9.50
C ALA A 167 10.63 -1.81 10.97
N ILE A 168 10.41 -0.60 11.52
CA ILE A 168 9.88 -0.43 12.87
C ILE A 168 8.41 -0.87 12.94
N GLU A 169 7.64 -0.62 11.90
CA GLU A 169 6.21 -0.97 11.82
C GLU A 169 5.96 -2.49 11.97
N THR A 170 6.94 -3.34 11.64
CA THR A 170 6.83 -4.78 11.88
C THR A 170 6.56 -5.16 13.33
N ILE A 171 6.83 -4.26 14.30
CA ILE A 171 6.55 -4.45 15.72
C ILE A 171 5.04 -4.61 16.01
N THR A 172 4.17 -4.21 15.10
CA THR A 172 2.71 -4.35 15.23
C THR A 172 2.26 -5.79 15.50
N VAL A 173 3.05 -6.79 15.07
CA VAL A 173 2.79 -8.20 15.33
C VAL A 173 2.74 -8.55 16.83
N PHE A 174 3.41 -7.75 17.66
CA PHE A 174 3.47 -7.95 19.12
C PHE A 174 2.47 -7.08 19.89
N SER A 175 1.69 -6.25 19.20
CA SER A 175 0.80 -5.27 19.82
C SER A 175 -0.66 -5.64 19.63
N THR A 176 -1.42 -5.57 20.70
CA THR A 176 -2.88 -5.85 20.66
C THR A 176 -3.73 -4.59 20.83
N GLN A 177 -3.13 -3.46 21.22
CA GLN A 177 -3.84 -2.20 21.48
C GLN A 177 -2.90 -0.99 21.40
N GLY A 178 -3.49 0.19 21.29
CA GLY A 178 -2.76 1.47 21.30
C GLY A 178 -2.15 1.84 19.94
N PHE A 179 -1.17 2.73 19.99
CA PHE A 179 -0.55 3.35 18.81
C PHE A 179 0.05 2.33 17.82
N THR A 180 0.65 1.26 18.34
CA THR A 180 1.32 0.20 17.57
C THR A 180 0.41 -0.99 17.26
N ALA A 181 -0.88 -0.96 17.61
CA ALA A 181 -1.81 -2.04 17.27
C ALA A 181 -2.03 -2.16 15.75
N PRO A 182 -2.37 -3.35 15.23
CA PRO A 182 -2.80 -3.48 13.84
C PRO A 182 -3.96 -2.52 13.53
N GLY A 183 -3.85 -1.76 12.43
CA GLY A 183 -4.80 -0.70 12.09
C GLY A 183 -4.77 0.53 13.00
N GLY A 184 -3.78 0.64 13.90
CA GLY A 184 -3.57 1.82 14.74
C GLY A 184 -2.91 2.99 14.01
N ASP A 185 -2.77 4.11 14.72
CA ASP A 185 -2.28 5.36 14.15
C ASP A 185 -0.86 5.24 13.54
N MET A 186 -0.02 4.34 14.05
CA MET A 186 1.30 4.07 13.47
C MET A 186 1.18 3.57 12.03
N ASN A 187 0.34 2.56 11.78
CA ASN A 187 0.14 2.02 10.44
C ASN A 187 -0.49 3.05 9.48
N ILE A 188 -1.52 3.78 9.96
CA ILE A 188 -2.32 4.67 9.11
C ILE A 188 -1.56 5.98 8.83
N LEU A 189 -1.01 6.61 9.87
CA LEU A 189 -0.42 7.95 9.72
C LEU A 189 1.05 7.87 9.27
N LEU A 190 1.85 7.01 9.87
CA LEU A 190 3.27 6.91 9.54
C LEU A 190 3.50 5.95 8.39
N GLY A 191 3.11 4.70 8.49
CA GLY A 191 3.36 3.67 7.48
C GLY A 191 2.75 4.00 6.13
N ALA A 192 1.44 4.17 6.07
CA ALA A 192 0.76 4.53 4.82
C ALA A 192 1.16 5.93 4.32
N GLY A 193 1.32 6.91 5.24
CA GLY A 193 1.72 8.27 4.90
C GLY A 193 3.11 8.36 4.27
N LEU A 194 4.12 7.77 4.90
CA LEU A 194 5.50 7.77 4.38
C LEU A 194 5.63 6.94 3.11
N THR A 195 4.93 5.81 3.01
CA THR A 195 4.86 5.03 1.77
C THR A 195 4.24 5.83 0.63
N ALA A 196 3.16 6.56 0.88
CA ALA A 196 2.54 7.43 -0.12
C ALA A 196 3.48 8.55 -0.57
N ILE A 197 4.17 9.22 0.36
CA ILE A 197 5.17 10.26 0.06
C ILE A 197 6.30 9.66 -0.80
N TRP A 198 6.81 8.49 -0.43
CA TRP A 198 7.85 7.82 -1.20
C TRP A 198 7.38 7.44 -2.61
N LEU A 199 6.16 6.90 -2.76
CA LEU A 199 5.58 6.57 -4.08
C LEU A 199 5.43 7.81 -4.96
N ILE A 200 4.94 8.92 -4.42
CA ILE A 200 4.85 10.19 -5.15
C ILE A 200 6.24 10.63 -5.60
N ALA A 201 7.23 10.60 -4.70
CA ALA A 201 8.62 10.94 -5.00
C ALA A 201 9.20 10.04 -6.11
N LEU A 202 8.93 8.75 -6.05
CA LEU A 202 9.34 7.77 -7.08
C LEU A 202 8.71 8.08 -8.44
N VAL A 203 7.41 8.41 -8.48
CA VAL A 203 6.71 8.79 -9.72
C VAL A 203 7.29 10.07 -10.31
N VAL A 204 7.58 11.08 -9.50
CA VAL A 204 8.21 12.34 -9.95
C VAL A 204 9.57 12.06 -10.59
N TRP A 205 10.41 11.26 -9.93
CA TRP A 205 11.71 10.86 -10.49
C TRP A 205 11.54 10.08 -11.81
N ALA A 206 10.68 9.06 -11.82
CA ALA A 206 10.48 8.22 -13.00
C ALA A 206 9.93 9.01 -14.20
N ALA A 207 8.99 9.93 -13.98
CA ALA A 207 8.45 10.81 -15.01
C ALA A 207 9.53 11.74 -15.59
N SER A 208 10.40 12.30 -14.75
CA SER A 208 11.51 13.16 -15.19
C SER A 208 12.52 12.39 -16.05
N ARG A 209 12.85 11.14 -15.67
CA ARG A 209 13.75 10.27 -16.46
C ARG A 209 13.19 9.94 -17.85
N LEU A 210 11.90 9.57 -17.89
CA LEU A 210 11.23 9.26 -19.15
C LEU A 210 11.11 10.49 -20.08
N SER A 211 10.95 11.67 -19.51
CA SER A 211 10.90 12.92 -20.28
C SER A 211 12.25 13.31 -20.84
N ALA A 212 13.32 13.17 -20.05
CA ALA A 212 14.69 13.46 -20.50
C ALA A 212 15.15 12.49 -21.60
N ALA A 213 14.88 11.19 -21.47
CA ALA A 213 15.22 10.19 -22.48
C ALA A 213 14.55 10.50 -23.84
N ARG A 214 13.33 11.05 -23.83
CA ARG A 214 12.62 11.43 -25.04
C ARG A 214 13.20 12.67 -25.73
N GLN A 215 13.79 13.59 -24.98
CA GLN A 215 14.41 14.80 -25.55
C GLN A 215 15.76 14.51 -26.20
N ALA A 216 16.40 13.40 -25.82
CA ALA A 216 17.68 12.97 -26.34
C ALA A 216 17.57 12.03 -27.56
N ALA A 217 16.37 11.55 -27.90
CA ALA A 217 16.07 10.68 -29.04
C ALA A 217 15.52 11.49 -30.23
#